data_ae25c454966e28cee54caae32d9dcdf9
#
_entry.id   ae25c454966e28cee54caae32d9dcdf9
#
_cell.length_a   1.000
_cell.length_b   1.000
_cell.length_c   1.000
_cell.angle_alpha   90.00
_cell.angle_beta   90.00
_cell.angle_gamma   90.00
#
_symmetry.space_group_name_H-M   'P 1'
#
loop_
_entity.id
_entity.type
_entity.pdbx_description
1 polymer ?
#
loop_
_entity_poly.entity_id
_entity_poly.type
_entity_poly.pdbx_seq_one_letter_code
_entity_poly.pdbx_strand_id
1 'polypeptide(L)'
;HMDPKKPEDEELGFNTVAGYNTFLQHNGLWKENAPRIIVTGPMGEPSGLIAKLEETGNMVYPIRSMRSFIQNHGIDSVRPSAIINMAHGRMGEPIVDYLAKQNIPLFSPLNVNRLVEEWERDKMGMNGGFMSQSIVTPEIDGAIRPFALFGHYKDEEGLQHAYAIPERLETFVETVNNYIALQRKPNSEKRVAIYYYKGPGQNALTAGGMEVVPSLYNLLQRMKREGYKVDGLPTSSKELEQMI
;
A
#
# COMPACT_ATOMS: atom_id res chain seq x y z
N HIS A 1 17.28 -3.54 -10.23
CA HIS A 1 18.51 -3.93 -9.51
C HIS A 1 18.75 -5.44 -9.57
N MET A 2 18.95 -5.97 -10.77
CA MET A 2 19.30 -7.38 -10.97
C MET A 2 20.81 -7.48 -11.24
N ASP A 3 21.48 -8.44 -10.62
CA ASP A 3 22.87 -8.75 -10.94
C ASP A 3 22.90 -9.44 -12.33
N PRO A 4 23.51 -8.83 -13.37
CA PRO A 4 23.50 -9.39 -14.72
C PRO A 4 24.26 -10.72 -14.86
N LYS A 5 24.99 -11.13 -13.82
CA LYS A 5 25.72 -12.41 -13.78
C LYS A 5 24.91 -13.53 -13.14
N LYS A 6 23.69 -13.25 -12.67
CA LYS A 6 22.84 -14.20 -11.99
C LYS A 6 21.88 -14.91 -12.93
N PRO A 7 21.52 -16.16 -12.64
CA PRO A 7 20.47 -16.85 -13.37
C PRO A 7 19.15 -16.08 -13.33
N GLU A 8 18.42 -16.08 -14.46
CA GLU A 8 17.14 -15.35 -14.58
C GLU A 8 16.03 -15.88 -13.69
N ASP A 9 16.16 -17.08 -13.14
CA ASP A 9 15.16 -17.76 -12.30
C ASP A 9 15.33 -17.52 -10.80
N GLU A 10 16.33 -16.74 -10.36
CA GLU A 10 16.47 -16.36 -8.96
C GLU A 10 15.48 -15.23 -8.59
N GLU A 11 14.74 -15.42 -7.51
CA GLU A 11 13.64 -14.53 -7.10
C GLU A 11 14.10 -13.11 -6.77
N LEU A 12 15.31 -12.96 -6.25
CA LEU A 12 15.87 -11.66 -5.83
C LEU A 12 16.99 -11.16 -6.75
N GLY A 13 17.43 -11.94 -7.73
CA GLY A 13 18.62 -11.61 -8.52
C GLY A 13 19.95 -11.73 -7.73
N PHE A 14 19.92 -12.10 -6.47
CA PHE A 14 21.05 -12.35 -5.58
C PHE A 14 20.82 -13.63 -4.78
N ASN A 15 21.90 -14.34 -4.41
CA ASN A 15 21.78 -15.61 -3.67
C ASN A 15 21.30 -15.42 -2.24
N THR A 16 21.47 -14.22 -1.65
CA THR A 16 21.09 -13.93 -0.28
C THR A 16 20.64 -12.48 -0.10
N VAL A 17 19.79 -12.24 0.87
CA VAL A 17 19.41 -10.88 1.28
C VAL A 17 20.63 -10.07 1.75
N ALA A 18 21.57 -10.71 2.44
CA ALA A 18 22.83 -10.08 2.87
C ALA A 18 23.65 -9.60 1.66
N GLY A 19 23.76 -10.41 0.61
CA GLY A 19 24.43 -10.04 -0.64
C GLY A 19 23.75 -8.85 -1.32
N TYR A 20 22.42 -8.83 -1.34
CA TYR A 20 21.66 -7.69 -1.88
C TYR A 20 21.85 -6.42 -1.03
N ASN A 21 21.85 -6.54 0.28
CA ASN A 21 22.15 -5.40 1.17
C ASN A 21 23.55 -4.83 0.92
N THR A 22 24.55 -5.70 0.71
CA THR A 22 25.90 -5.26 0.33
C THR A 22 25.90 -4.53 -1.02
N PHE A 23 25.14 -5.02 -1.99
CA PHE A 23 24.96 -4.33 -3.26
C PHE A 23 24.35 -2.92 -3.08
N LEU A 24 23.31 -2.80 -2.27
CA LEU A 24 22.68 -1.50 -1.95
C LEU A 24 23.68 -0.53 -1.31
N GLN A 25 24.53 -1.02 -0.40
CA GLN A 25 25.58 -0.23 0.24
C GLN A 25 26.62 0.25 -0.78
N HIS A 26 27.14 -0.64 -1.62
CA HIS A 26 28.15 -0.29 -2.63
C HIS A 26 27.64 0.69 -3.68
N ASN A 27 26.34 0.67 -3.95
CA ASN A 27 25.72 1.55 -4.97
C ASN A 27 25.09 2.83 -4.36
N GLY A 28 25.32 3.10 -3.07
CA GLY A 28 24.80 4.31 -2.41
C GLY A 28 23.28 4.32 -2.24
N LEU A 29 22.63 3.17 -2.38
CA LEU A 29 21.17 2.99 -2.23
C LEU A 29 20.77 2.61 -0.80
N TRP A 30 21.74 2.22 0.03
CA TRP A 30 21.51 1.92 1.43
C TRP A 30 21.21 3.20 2.21
N LYS A 31 20.11 3.19 2.94
CA LYS A 31 19.69 4.29 3.82
C LYS A 31 19.38 3.72 5.19
N GLU A 32 20.12 4.16 6.21
CA GLU A 32 19.89 3.70 7.57
C GLU A 32 18.46 4.02 8.02
N ASN A 33 17.81 3.05 8.65
CA ASN A 33 16.41 3.16 9.11
C ASN A 33 15.36 3.46 8.03
N ALA A 34 15.71 3.39 6.74
CA ALA A 34 14.74 3.59 5.67
C ALA A 34 13.67 2.48 5.66
N PRO A 35 12.44 2.78 5.23
CA PRO A 35 11.46 1.76 4.96
C PRO A 35 11.97 0.77 3.92
N ARG A 36 11.70 -0.52 4.13
CA ARG A 36 12.00 -1.58 3.18
C ARG A 36 10.70 -1.98 2.49
N ILE A 37 10.69 -1.94 1.18
CA ILE A 37 9.50 -2.27 0.39
C ILE A 37 9.81 -3.44 -0.52
N ILE A 38 9.03 -4.50 -0.41
CA ILE A 38 9.08 -5.60 -1.38
C ILE A 38 8.18 -5.24 -2.56
N VAL A 39 8.73 -5.34 -3.76
CA VAL A 39 7.98 -5.26 -5.03
C VAL A 39 8.06 -6.63 -5.69
N THR A 40 6.91 -7.27 -5.91
CA THR A 40 6.85 -8.66 -6.38
C THR A 40 5.80 -8.86 -7.47
N GLY A 41 5.89 -9.99 -8.18
CA GLY A 41 4.94 -10.42 -9.19
C GLY A 41 4.78 -9.45 -10.37
N PRO A 42 5.86 -9.06 -11.08
CA PRO A 42 5.77 -8.02 -12.10
C PRO A 42 4.81 -8.39 -13.23
N MET A 43 3.85 -7.52 -13.49
CA MET A 43 2.87 -7.58 -14.59
C MET A 43 3.01 -6.35 -15.50
N GLY A 44 4.23 -5.93 -15.76
CA GLY A 44 4.64 -4.77 -16.50
C GLY A 44 6.09 -4.43 -16.18
N GLU A 45 6.57 -3.29 -16.64
CA GLU A 45 7.92 -2.82 -16.38
C GLU A 45 7.98 -2.09 -15.00
N PRO A 46 8.57 -2.72 -13.96
CA PRO A 46 8.54 -2.17 -12.61
C PRO A 46 9.61 -1.10 -12.33
N SER A 47 10.55 -0.87 -13.26
CA SER A 47 11.70 0.00 -13.01
C SER A 47 11.32 1.43 -12.61
N GLY A 48 10.31 2.00 -13.25
CA GLY A 48 9.79 3.33 -12.90
C GLY A 48 9.22 3.38 -11.48
N LEU A 49 8.49 2.35 -11.07
CA LEU A 49 7.96 2.24 -9.70
C LEU A 49 9.10 2.11 -8.69
N ILE A 50 10.08 1.25 -8.96
CA ILE A 50 11.24 1.03 -8.08
C ILE A 50 12.03 2.33 -7.93
N ALA A 51 12.38 2.99 -9.04
CA ALA A 51 13.11 4.25 -9.02
C ALA A 51 12.39 5.33 -8.21
N LYS A 52 11.07 5.49 -8.40
CA LYS A 52 10.29 6.49 -7.67
C LYS A 52 10.20 6.19 -6.17
N LEU A 53 10.07 4.93 -5.77
CA LEU A 53 10.12 4.53 -4.36
C LEU A 53 11.49 4.84 -3.73
N GLU A 54 12.58 4.61 -4.45
CA GLU A 54 13.95 4.89 -3.97
C GLU A 54 14.23 6.39 -3.89
N GLU A 55 13.79 7.19 -4.86
CA GLU A 55 13.86 8.64 -4.83
C GLU A 55 13.18 9.23 -3.59
N THR A 56 12.06 8.64 -3.17
CA THR A 56 11.31 9.09 -1.99
C THR A 56 11.81 8.52 -0.67
N GLY A 57 12.97 7.88 -0.67
CA GLY A 57 13.71 7.52 0.55
C GLY A 57 13.54 6.08 1.01
N ASN A 58 12.93 5.22 0.21
CA ASN A 58 12.77 3.81 0.53
C ASN A 58 13.95 2.96 0.04
N MET A 59 14.12 1.77 0.61
CA MET A 59 14.92 0.69 0.04
C MET A 59 13.99 -0.35 -0.57
N VAL A 60 14.21 -0.69 -1.84
CA VAL A 60 13.33 -1.59 -2.59
C VAL A 60 13.98 -2.94 -2.79
N TYR A 61 13.23 -4.00 -2.53
CA TYR A 61 13.60 -5.40 -2.71
C TYR A 61 12.72 -6.01 -3.81
N PRO A 62 13.21 -6.02 -5.06
CA PRO A 62 12.47 -6.61 -6.17
C PRO A 62 12.58 -8.15 -6.08
N ILE A 63 11.45 -8.81 -5.87
CA ILE A 63 11.34 -10.24 -5.70
C ILE A 63 10.38 -10.79 -6.74
N ARG A 64 10.82 -11.75 -7.56
CA ARG A 64 9.98 -12.33 -8.61
C ARG A 64 8.82 -13.15 -8.04
N SER A 65 9.11 -14.04 -7.11
CA SER A 65 8.15 -14.96 -6.48
C SER A 65 8.29 -14.93 -4.96
N MET A 66 7.26 -14.45 -4.27
CA MET A 66 7.24 -14.45 -2.81
C MET A 66 7.26 -15.87 -2.22
N ARG A 67 6.63 -16.84 -2.88
CA ARG A 67 6.62 -18.23 -2.40
C ARG A 67 8.02 -18.81 -2.37
N SER A 68 8.74 -18.77 -3.47
CA SER A 68 10.12 -19.29 -3.55
C SER A 68 11.05 -18.49 -2.65
N PHE A 69 10.89 -17.18 -2.59
CA PHE A 69 11.67 -16.33 -1.70
C PHE A 69 11.53 -16.74 -0.22
N ILE A 70 10.32 -16.98 0.24
CA ILE A 70 10.06 -17.41 1.62
C ILE A 70 10.67 -18.79 1.90
N GLN A 71 10.57 -19.72 0.94
CA GLN A 71 11.18 -21.05 1.09
C GLN A 71 12.71 -20.98 1.20
N ASN A 72 13.34 -20.07 0.45
CA ASN A 72 14.81 -19.99 0.38
C ASN A 72 15.41 -19.08 1.46
N HIS A 73 14.73 -18.02 1.85
CA HIS A 73 15.28 -16.97 2.70
C HIS A 73 14.52 -16.74 4.01
N GLY A 74 13.31 -17.28 4.14
CA GLY A 74 12.42 -17.04 5.25
C GLY A 74 11.66 -15.71 5.14
N ILE A 75 10.48 -15.67 5.72
CA ILE A 75 9.54 -14.55 5.62
C ILE A 75 10.06 -13.27 6.28
N ASP A 76 10.83 -13.39 7.36
CA ASP A 76 11.38 -12.29 8.15
C ASP A 76 12.70 -11.70 7.61
N SER A 77 13.25 -12.26 6.53
CA SER A 77 14.60 -11.92 6.07
C SER A 77 14.74 -10.45 5.64
N VAL A 78 13.70 -9.85 5.09
CA VAL A 78 13.69 -8.42 4.70
C VAL A 78 13.07 -7.54 5.78
N ARG A 79 12.06 -8.00 6.50
CA ARG A 79 11.24 -7.22 7.45
C ARG A 79 10.63 -6.00 6.75
N PRO A 80 9.76 -6.19 5.77
CA PRO A 80 9.25 -5.10 4.96
C PRO A 80 8.32 -4.18 5.76
N SER A 81 8.33 -2.91 5.41
CA SER A 81 7.35 -1.90 5.87
C SER A 81 6.09 -1.90 5.01
N ALA A 82 6.16 -2.41 3.79
CA ALA A 82 5.05 -2.62 2.87
C ALA A 82 5.42 -3.67 1.83
N ILE A 83 4.40 -4.33 1.27
CA ILE A 83 4.55 -5.19 0.10
C ILE A 83 3.68 -4.64 -1.04
N ILE A 84 4.25 -4.55 -2.23
CA ILE A 84 3.55 -4.21 -3.47
C ILE A 84 3.55 -5.47 -4.34
N ASN A 85 2.39 -6.10 -4.46
CA ASN A 85 2.19 -7.27 -5.31
C ASN A 85 1.48 -6.89 -6.61
N MET A 86 2.18 -7.03 -7.72
CA MET A 86 1.63 -6.73 -9.04
C MET A 86 1.06 -7.96 -9.76
N ALA A 87 1.18 -9.15 -9.16
CA ALA A 87 0.61 -10.36 -9.72
C ALA A 87 -0.91 -10.43 -9.52
N HIS A 88 -1.59 -11.08 -10.44
CA HIS A 88 -2.99 -11.43 -10.26
C HIS A 88 -3.16 -12.57 -9.26
N GLY A 89 -4.31 -12.58 -8.59
CA GLY A 89 -4.67 -13.68 -7.71
C GLY A 89 -4.17 -13.52 -6.29
N ARG A 90 -4.22 -14.63 -5.56
CA ARG A 90 -3.91 -14.68 -4.14
C ARG A 90 -2.43 -14.94 -3.88
N MET A 91 -1.87 -14.26 -2.89
CA MET A 91 -0.58 -14.61 -2.32
C MET A 91 -0.71 -15.86 -1.44
N GLY A 92 -1.82 -15.99 -0.71
CA GLY A 92 -2.12 -17.14 0.16
C GLY A 92 -1.26 -17.22 1.40
N GLU A 93 -1.52 -18.28 2.19
CA GLU A 93 -0.73 -18.58 3.37
C GLU A 93 0.67 -19.14 3.00
N PRO A 94 1.72 -18.89 3.80
CA PRO A 94 1.73 -18.19 5.10
C PRO A 94 1.91 -16.67 5.02
N ILE A 95 1.90 -16.07 3.83
CA ILE A 95 2.20 -14.63 3.63
C ILE A 95 1.12 -13.77 4.28
N VAL A 96 -0.15 -14.12 4.05
CA VAL A 96 -1.31 -13.37 4.57
C VAL A 96 -1.30 -13.30 6.09
N ASP A 97 -1.06 -14.43 6.76
CA ASP A 97 -0.95 -14.50 8.22
C ASP A 97 0.20 -13.63 8.75
N TYR A 98 1.33 -13.64 8.06
CA TYR A 98 2.48 -12.82 8.43
C TYR A 98 2.14 -11.33 8.33
N LEU A 99 1.54 -10.90 7.21
CA LEU A 99 1.15 -9.50 7.00
C LEU A 99 0.17 -9.02 8.06
N ALA A 100 -0.84 -9.83 8.36
CA ALA A 100 -1.84 -9.52 9.39
C ALA A 100 -1.21 -9.41 10.78
N LYS A 101 -0.36 -10.37 11.16
CA LYS A 101 0.31 -10.41 12.45
C LYS A 101 1.27 -9.24 12.66
N GLN A 102 2.01 -8.85 11.61
CA GLN A 102 2.97 -7.75 11.68
C GLN A 102 2.35 -6.38 11.32
N ASN A 103 1.08 -6.37 10.94
CA ASN A 103 0.37 -5.16 10.48
C ASN A 103 1.08 -4.46 9.31
N ILE A 104 1.52 -5.26 8.33
CA ILE A 104 2.20 -4.76 7.14
C ILE A 104 1.18 -4.52 6.03
N PRO A 105 1.08 -3.31 5.45
CA PRO A 105 0.17 -3.04 4.35
C PRO A 105 0.58 -3.78 3.08
N LEU A 106 -0.42 -4.39 2.44
CA LEU A 106 -0.31 -5.00 1.12
C LEU A 106 -1.00 -4.10 0.10
N PHE A 107 -0.28 -3.72 -0.95
CA PHE A 107 -0.81 -2.99 -2.09
C PHE A 107 -0.80 -3.89 -3.32
N SER A 108 -1.90 -3.91 -4.05
CA SER A 108 -2.02 -4.64 -5.32
C SER A 108 -2.44 -3.70 -6.45
N PRO A 109 -1.48 -2.89 -6.97
CA PRO A 109 -1.78 -2.05 -8.12
C PRO A 109 -1.99 -2.92 -9.35
N LEU A 110 -2.89 -2.49 -10.21
CA LEU A 110 -3.28 -3.24 -11.39
C LEU A 110 -2.77 -2.62 -12.70
N ASN A 111 -2.60 -3.47 -13.70
CA ASN A 111 -2.45 -3.09 -15.10
C ASN A 111 -3.84 -3.07 -15.74
N VAL A 112 -4.21 -1.98 -16.40
CA VAL A 112 -5.53 -1.85 -17.05
C VAL A 112 -5.69 -2.73 -18.29
N ASN A 113 -4.60 -3.40 -18.74
CA ASN A 113 -4.58 -4.34 -19.86
C ASN A 113 -5.12 -3.78 -21.20
N ARG A 114 -4.95 -2.50 -21.41
CA ARG A 114 -5.29 -1.80 -22.66
C ARG A 114 -4.45 -0.55 -22.80
N LEU A 115 -4.51 0.07 -23.98
CA LEU A 115 -3.88 1.37 -24.17
C LEU A 115 -4.44 2.40 -23.20
N VAL A 116 -3.58 3.23 -22.64
CA VAL A 116 -3.97 4.26 -21.64
C VAL A 116 -5.04 5.18 -22.21
N GLU A 117 -4.88 5.64 -23.46
CA GLU A 117 -5.87 6.48 -24.13
C GLU A 117 -7.25 5.84 -24.29
N GLU A 118 -7.30 4.52 -24.53
CA GLU A 118 -8.55 3.77 -24.63
C GLU A 118 -9.20 3.61 -23.24
N TRP A 119 -8.37 3.35 -22.23
CA TRP A 119 -8.84 3.23 -20.85
C TRP A 119 -9.43 4.54 -20.33
N GLU A 120 -8.80 5.67 -20.60
CA GLU A 120 -9.29 7.00 -20.19
C GLU A 120 -10.64 7.36 -20.82
N ARG A 121 -10.89 6.89 -22.04
CA ARG A 121 -12.17 7.12 -22.75
C ARG A 121 -13.27 6.14 -22.37
N ASP A 122 -12.92 5.05 -21.71
CA ASP A 122 -13.86 3.99 -21.35
C ASP A 122 -14.75 4.41 -20.18
N LYS A 123 -16.04 4.54 -20.45
CA LYS A 123 -17.06 4.89 -19.44
C LYS A 123 -17.65 3.66 -18.75
N MET A 124 -17.40 2.44 -19.26
CA MET A 124 -17.96 1.20 -18.72
C MET A 124 -17.14 0.68 -17.53
N GLY A 125 -15.86 1.02 -17.49
CA GLY A 125 -14.96 0.58 -16.42
C GLY A 125 -14.55 -0.89 -16.52
N MET A 126 -14.22 -1.47 -15.41
CA MET A 126 -13.70 -2.83 -15.32
C MET A 126 -14.83 -3.86 -15.36
N ASN A 127 -14.68 -4.89 -16.19
CA ASN A 127 -15.65 -6.00 -16.23
C ASN A 127 -15.49 -6.94 -15.04
N GLY A 128 -16.53 -7.78 -14.77
CA GLY A 128 -16.62 -8.62 -13.58
C GLY A 128 -15.45 -9.60 -13.41
N GLY A 129 -15.01 -10.26 -14.46
CA GLY A 129 -13.89 -11.22 -14.40
C GLY A 129 -12.56 -10.54 -14.07
N PHE A 130 -12.26 -9.44 -14.72
CA PHE A 130 -11.05 -8.68 -14.49
C PHE A 130 -11.07 -8.01 -13.10
N MET A 131 -12.19 -7.46 -12.67
CA MET A 131 -12.38 -6.91 -11.34
C MET A 131 -12.19 -7.98 -10.26
N SER A 132 -12.70 -9.18 -10.46
CA SER A 132 -12.53 -10.29 -9.54
C SER A 132 -11.07 -10.64 -9.31
N GLN A 133 -10.29 -10.77 -10.38
CA GLN A 133 -8.87 -11.14 -10.29
C GLN A 133 -7.98 -10.01 -9.75
N SER A 134 -8.27 -8.77 -10.12
CA SER A 134 -7.36 -7.65 -9.88
C SER A 134 -7.70 -6.84 -8.62
N ILE A 135 -8.91 -6.95 -8.11
CA ILE A 135 -9.37 -6.22 -6.92
C ILE A 135 -9.87 -7.18 -5.85
N VAL A 136 -10.94 -7.95 -6.14
CA VAL A 136 -11.61 -8.75 -5.11
C VAL A 136 -10.68 -9.82 -4.54
N THR A 137 -9.98 -10.55 -5.39
CA THR A 137 -9.07 -11.62 -4.95
C THR A 137 -7.89 -11.09 -4.10
N PRO A 138 -7.18 -10.02 -4.48
CA PRO A 138 -6.18 -9.41 -3.61
C PRO A 138 -6.75 -8.86 -2.29
N GLU A 139 -7.97 -8.33 -2.28
CA GLU A 139 -8.61 -7.84 -1.04
C GLU A 139 -8.87 -8.97 -0.02
N ILE A 140 -9.10 -10.21 -0.47
CA ILE A 140 -9.21 -11.37 0.41
C ILE A 140 -7.89 -11.62 1.16
N ASP A 141 -6.77 -11.29 0.57
CA ASP A 141 -5.43 -11.36 1.20
C ASP A 141 -5.08 -10.11 2.02
N GLY A 142 -6.02 -9.17 2.15
CA GLY A 142 -5.84 -7.94 2.91
C GLY A 142 -5.23 -6.80 2.09
N ALA A 143 -5.20 -6.89 0.75
CA ALA A 143 -4.75 -5.78 -0.08
C ALA A 143 -5.68 -4.57 0.08
N ILE A 144 -5.06 -3.40 0.17
CA ILE A 144 -5.75 -2.12 0.36
C ILE A 144 -5.51 -1.18 -0.80
N ARG A 145 -6.42 -0.24 -1.00
CA ARG A 145 -6.27 0.84 -1.99
C ARG A 145 -6.04 0.30 -3.40
N PRO A 146 -6.97 -0.48 -3.98
CA PRO A 146 -6.85 -0.92 -5.37
C PRO A 146 -6.65 0.30 -6.28
N PHE A 147 -5.66 0.23 -7.18
CA PHE A 147 -5.21 1.38 -7.93
C PHE A 147 -4.73 0.99 -9.32
N ALA A 148 -5.32 1.58 -10.36
CA ALA A 148 -4.84 1.41 -11.73
C ALA A 148 -3.50 2.16 -11.89
N LEU A 149 -2.41 1.42 -11.97
CA LEU A 149 -1.06 1.99 -12.00
C LEU A 149 -0.38 1.82 -13.35
N PHE A 150 -0.60 0.68 -14.02
CA PHE A 150 0.04 0.35 -15.28
C PHE A 150 -0.97 0.34 -16.43
N GLY A 151 -0.53 0.75 -17.60
CA GLY A 151 -1.27 0.69 -18.84
C GLY A 151 -0.36 0.45 -20.02
N HIS A 152 -0.91 0.19 -21.20
CA HIS A 152 -0.14 -0.08 -22.39
C HIS A 152 0.12 1.20 -23.18
N TYR A 153 1.31 1.28 -23.74
CA TYR A 153 1.77 2.32 -24.66
C TYR A 153 2.29 1.64 -25.91
N LYS A 154 2.10 2.26 -27.07
CA LYS A 154 2.70 1.80 -28.33
C LYS A 154 4.04 2.47 -28.52
N ASP A 155 5.04 1.69 -28.93
CA ASP A 155 6.30 2.21 -29.42
C ASP A 155 6.20 2.64 -30.90
N GLU A 156 7.31 3.07 -31.50
CA GLU A 156 7.39 3.51 -32.90
C GLU A 156 7.09 2.38 -33.89
N GLU A 157 7.28 1.12 -33.49
CA GLU A 157 7.00 -0.08 -34.29
C GLU A 157 5.56 -0.56 -34.11
N GLY A 158 4.79 0.06 -33.19
CA GLY A 158 3.40 -0.29 -32.88
C GLY A 158 3.25 -1.45 -31.89
N LEU A 159 4.35 -1.92 -31.29
CA LEU A 159 4.33 -2.92 -30.21
C LEU A 159 3.83 -2.29 -28.91
N GLN A 160 3.07 -3.06 -28.15
CA GLN A 160 2.53 -2.58 -26.88
C GLN A 160 3.42 -2.99 -25.71
N HIS A 161 3.74 -2.03 -24.87
CA HIS A 161 4.51 -2.21 -23.64
C HIS A 161 3.72 -1.68 -22.44
N ALA A 162 3.78 -2.40 -21.32
CA ALA A 162 3.12 -1.99 -20.09
C ALA A 162 4.08 -1.18 -19.22
N TYR A 163 3.77 0.11 -19.05
CA TYR A 163 4.50 1.03 -18.18
C TYR A 163 3.59 1.66 -17.13
N ALA A 164 4.19 2.16 -16.05
CA ALA A 164 3.46 2.96 -15.08
C ALA A 164 2.94 4.27 -15.71
N ILE A 165 1.70 4.60 -15.41
CA ILE A 165 1.08 5.86 -15.85
C ILE A 165 1.65 6.99 -14.98
N PRO A 166 2.34 8.00 -15.54
CA PRO A 166 3.19 8.92 -14.78
C PRO A 166 2.51 9.62 -13.60
N GLU A 167 1.38 10.29 -13.83
CA GLU A 167 0.65 11.00 -12.78
C GLU A 167 0.06 10.06 -11.72
N ARG A 168 -0.25 8.83 -12.10
CA ARG A 168 -0.74 7.81 -11.18
C ARG A 168 0.40 7.19 -10.37
N LEU A 169 1.58 7.10 -10.95
CA LEU A 169 2.78 6.63 -10.26
C LEU A 169 3.11 7.52 -9.05
N GLU A 170 3.08 8.83 -9.23
CA GLU A 170 3.34 9.77 -8.13
C GLU A 170 2.32 9.60 -7.00
N THR A 171 1.04 9.61 -7.34
CA THR A 171 -0.05 9.42 -6.36
C THR A 171 0.05 8.07 -5.63
N PHE A 172 0.41 7.00 -6.35
CA PHE A 172 0.56 5.68 -5.75
C PHE A 172 1.72 5.63 -4.75
N VAL A 173 2.89 6.12 -5.15
CA VAL A 173 4.08 6.14 -4.27
C VAL A 173 3.84 7.02 -3.05
N GLU A 174 3.20 8.18 -3.22
CA GLU A 174 2.78 9.03 -2.08
C GLU A 174 1.85 8.27 -1.13
N THR A 175 0.87 7.54 -1.68
CA THR A 175 -0.05 6.72 -0.88
C THR A 175 0.70 5.67 -0.06
N VAL A 176 1.61 4.91 -0.67
CA VAL A 176 2.44 3.92 0.03
C VAL A 176 3.24 4.57 1.16
N ASN A 177 3.92 5.68 0.87
CA ASN A 177 4.72 6.41 1.84
C ASN A 177 3.88 6.94 3.01
N ASN A 178 2.67 7.43 2.75
CA ASN A 178 1.76 7.92 3.77
C ASN A 178 1.28 6.80 4.71
N TYR A 179 1.00 5.60 4.19
CA TYR A 179 0.66 4.44 5.03
C TYR A 179 1.83 4.01 5.91
N ILE A 180 3.05 3.99 5.38
CA ILE A 180 4.25 3.69 6.16
C ILE A 180 4.48 4.76 7.23
N ALA A 181 4.36 6.03 6.88
CA ALA A 181 4.50 7.14 7.83
C ALA A 181 3.46 7.08 8.94
N LEU A 182 2.21 6.73 8.62
CA LEU A 182 1.14 6.57 9.61
C LEU A 182 1.48 5.50 10.67
N GLN A 183 2.11 4.41 10.27
CA GLN A 183 2.54 3.36 11.20
C GLN A 183 3.76 3.75 12.04
N ARG A 184 4.68 4.51 11.47
CA ARG A 184 5.94 4.91 12.12
C ARG A 184 5.80 6.11 13.06
N LYS A 185 4.85 7.01 12.80
CA LYS A 185 4.61 8.17 13.63
C LYS A 185 4.05 7.78 15.00
N PRO A 186 4.53 8.36 16.11
CA PRO A 186 3.88 8.23 17.39
C PRO A 186 2.48 8.86 17.33
N ASN A 187 1.57 8.36 18.17
CA ASN A 187 0.18 8.83 18.17
C ASN A 187 0.05 10.34 18.42
N SER A 188 0.97 10.92 19.18
CA SER A 188 1.00 12.36 19.47
C SER A 188 1.26 13.24 18.23
N GLU A 189 1.78 12.68 17.15
CA GLU A 189 2.05 13.39 15.88
C GLU A 189 1.00 13.10 14.80
N LYS A 190 0.09 12.16 15.06
CA LYS A 190 -0.98 11.83 14.12
C LYS A 190 -2.09 12.86 14.19
N ARG A 191 -2.62 13.21 13.03
CA ARG A 191 -3.81 14.05 12.88
C ARG A 191 -4.97 13.19 12.43
N VAL A 192 -6.09 13.25 13.14
CA VAL A 192 -7.29 12.48 12.86
C VAL A 192 -8.44 13.44 12.59
N ALA A 193 -9.15 13.22 11.48
CA ALA A 193 -10.40 13.91 11.18
C ALA A 193 -11.55 12.93 11.36
N ILE A 194 -12.54 13.30 12.15
CA ILE A 194 -13.75 12.50 12.37
C ILE A 194 -14.91 13.22 11.70
N TYR A 195 -15.48 12.56 10.69
CA TYR A 195 -16.65 13.07 9.98
C TYR A 195 -17.92 12.49 10.59
N TYR A 196 -18.87 13.33 10.87
CA TYR A 196 -20.21 12.92 11.32
C TYR A 196 -21.27 13.62 10.48
N TYR A 197 -22.44 13.02 10.40
CA TYR A 197 -23.57 13.56 9.65
C TYR A 197 -24.66 14.06 10.59
N LYS A 198 -25.14 15.28 10.34
CA LYS A 198 -26.31 15.84 10.99
C LYS A 198 -27.31 16.23 9.89
N GLY A 199 -28.42 15.51 9.84
CA GLY A 199 -29.44 15.74 8.80
C GLY A 199 -30.06 17.14 8.89
N PRO A 200 -30.52 17.70 7.78
CA PRO A 200 -31.24 18.98 7.78
C PRO A 200 -32.46 18.94 8.71
N GLY A 201 -32.56 19.92 9.61
CA GLY A 201 -33.67 20.00 10.57
C GLY A 201 -33.62 19.01 11.73
N GLN A 202 -32.54 18.24 11.88
CA GLN A 202 -32.34 17.34 13.01
C GLN A 202 -31.50 18.02 14.09
N ASN A 203 -31.93 17.84 15.35
CA ASN A 203 -31.22 18.36 16.53
C ASN A 203 -30.18 17.38 17.07
N ALA A 204 -30.18 16.13 16.61
CA ALA A 204 -29.28 15.09 17.08
C ALA A 204 -28.53 14.42 15.92
N LEU A 205 -27.31 13.96 16.20
CA LEU A 205 -26.55 13.11 15.32
C LEU A 205 -27.18 11.72 15.31
N THR A 206 -27.35 11.13 14.12
CA THR A 206 -27.93 9.80 13.97
C THR A 206 -26.99 8.88 13.18
N ALA A 207 -26.88 7.63 13.63
CA ALA A 207 -26.30 6.53 12.89
C ALA A 207 -27.05 5.27 13.27
N GLY A 208 -27.27 4.38 12.33
CA GLY A 208 -28.12 3.19 12.48
C GLY A 208 -27.84 2.39 13.77
N GLY A 209 -28.69 2.55 14.78
CA GLY A 209 -28.58 1.84 16.06
C GLY A 209 -27.45 2.27 17.00
N MET A 210 -26.74 3.35 16.70
CA MET A 210 -25.62 3.86 17.49
C MET A 210 -25.98 5.16 18.22
N GLU A 211 -25.62 5.26 19.50
CA GLU A 211 -25.61 6.53 20.21
C GLU A 211 -24.35 7.31 19.84
N VAL A 212 -24.46 8.23 18.88
CA VAL A 212 -23.31 8.88 18.22
C VAL A 212 -22.47 9.68 19.20
N VAL A 213 -23.09 10.55 20.02
CA VAL A 213 -22.36 11.45 20.91
C VAL A 213 -21.63 10.68 22.03
N PRO A 214 -22.27 9.76 22.75
CA PRO A 214 -21.56 8.91 23.72
C PRO A 214 -20.45 8.09 23.09
N SER A 215 -20.65 7.55 21.89
CA SER A 215 -19.64 6.77 21.16
C SER A 215 -18.45 7.65 20.77
N LEU A 216 -18.69 8.85 20.26
CA LEU A 216 -17.66 9.82 19.94
C LEU A 216 -16.86 10.23 21.19
N TYR A 217 -17.54 10.50 22.29
CA TYR A 217 -16.90 10.84 23.55
C TYR A 217 -15.98 9.71 24.04
N ASN A 218 -16.45 8.46 24.02
CA ASN A 218 -15.66 7.30 24.38
C ASN A 218 -14.44 7.11 23.47
N LEU A 219 -14.61 7.33 22.14
CA LEU A 219 -13.53 7.31 21.18
C LEU A 219 -12.46 8.36 21.50
N LEU A 220 -12.84 9.60 21.74
CA LEU A 220 -11.92 10.68 22.06
C LEU A 220 -11.17 10.43 23.38
N GLN A 221 -11.86 9.90 24.39
CA GLN A 221 -11.21 9.48 25.64
C GLN A 221 -10.19 8.36 25.40
N ARG A 222 -10.54 7.37 24.56
CA ARG A 222 -9.61 6.29 24.21
C ARG A 222 -8.41 6.82 23.46
N MET A 223 -8.60 7.70 22.47
CA MET A 223 -7.52 8.33 21.73
C MET A 223 -6.56 9.07 22.66
N LYS A 224 -7.07 9.84 23.63
CA LYS A 224 -6.25 10.53 24.62
C LYS A 224 -5.41 9.54 25.44
N ARG A 225 -5.99 8.43 25.87
CA ARG A 225 -5.28 7.36 26.60
C ARG A 225 -4.19 6.69 25.76
N GLU A 226 -4.42 6.57 24.45
CA GLU A 226 -3.45 6.01 23.50
C GLU A 226 -2.39 7.04 23.02
N GLY A 227 -2.35 8.22 23.63
CA GLY A 227 -1.32 9.22 23.40
C GLY A 227 -1.56 10.17 22.22
N TYR A 228 -2.77 10.17 21.64
CA TYR A 228 -3.15 11.22 20.68
C TYR A 228 -3.32 12.57 21.40
N LYS A 229 -3.00 13.65 20.71
CA LYS A 229 -3.32 15.01 21.19
C LYS A 229 -4.82 15.23 21.02
N VAL A 230 -5.53 15.29 22.15
CA VAL A 230 -6.95 15.59 22.21
C VAL A 230 -7.11 16.77 23.17
N ASP A 231 -7.04 17.98 22.61
CA ASP A 231 -7.17 19.21 23.38
C ASP A 231 -8.66 19.56 23.54
N GLY A 232 -9.02 20.18 24.66
CA GLY A 232 -10.38 20.61 24.92
C GLY A 232 -11.41 19.48 25.05
N LEU A 233 -10.99 18.27 25.39
CA LEU A 233 -11.92 17.17 25.61
C LEU A 233 -12.84 17.51 26.78
N PRO A 234 -14.18 17.57 26.58
CA PRO A 234 -15.13 17.86 27.63
C PRO A 234 -15.16 16.77 28.72
N THR A 235 -15.76 17.08 29.87
CA THR A 235 -15.80 16.16 31.01
C THR A 235 -16.89 15.10 30.89
N SER A 236 -17.85 15.28 29.98
CA SER A 236 -18.97 14.37 29.76
C SER A 236 -19.42 14.35 28.29
N SER A 237 -20.12 13.29 27.90
CA SER A 237 -20.76 13.23 26.57
C SER A 237 -21.83 14.31 26.38
N LYS A 238 -22.51 14.71 27.44
CA LYS A 238 -23.53 15.77 27.42
C LYS A 238 -22.90 17.15 27.12
N GLU A 239 -21.72 17.39 27.64
CA GLU A 239 -20.97 18.63 27.33
C GLU A 239 -20.46 18.59 25.88
N LEU A 240 -19.99 17.42 25.40
CA LEU A 240 -19.63 17.25 23.99
C LEU A 240 -20.81 17.51 23.05
N GLU A 241 -22.01 17.07 23.41
CA GLU A 241 -23.23 17.30 22.62
C GLU A 241 -23.54 18.81 22.42
N GLN A 242 -23.19 19.62 23.40
CA GLN A 242 -23.38 21.08 23.31
C GLN A 242 -22.33 21.78 22.44
N MET A 243 -21.21 21.11 22.15
CA MET A 243 -20.11 21.65 21.35
C MET A 243 -20.28 21.37 19.86
N ILE A 244 -21.10 20.39 19.46
CA ILE A 244 -21.31 19.92 18.10
C ILE A 244 -22.75 20.12 17.62
#